data_932e9e24dc505b8fbd936cfe3a1ba14e
#
_entry.id   932e9e24dc505b8fbd936cfe3a1ba14e
#
_cell.length_a   1.000
_cell.length_b   1.000
_cell.length_c   1.000
_cell.angle_alpha   90.00
_cell.angle_beta   90.00
_cell.angle_gamma   90.00
#
_symmetry.space_group_name_H-M   'P 1'
#
loop_
_entity.id
_entity.type
_entity.pdbx_description
1 polymer ?
#
loop_
_entity_poly.entity_id
_entity_poly.type
_entity_poly.pdbx_seq_one_letter_code
_entity_poly.pdbx_strand_id
1 'polypeptide(L)'
;MRKICLSVAGIFLTFFASFAQSVPKDSVGYKSRKLTFEEANLVSSYYAQDGNNAAVTGGIGTQKLTDISNTIDVKFTKWDKKDRKHSFDLEVGIDHYTSASSDKIDPFTVSSASHADTRIFPSLAWSMENEKKGSTLGAGISASSEFDYMSFGANISFAQKTKNRSGEFSAKLQAYIDNLAYITPIELRPGGGGGGGNGEEESRKDYPSKARNSFSGSFSYSQVINQQLQIMFIADLIYQQGYLGLPFHRVYFNGAILPVIENLPDTRLKIPIGFRANYFLSDKVILRSFYRYYHDDWGLSAHTVDLETPIKINPFLSVTPFYRYYTQSAIDFFGGYKVHTAADQYYTSNYDLSKFSSNFYGAG
;
A
#
# COMPACT_ATOMS: atom_id res chain seq x y z
N MET A 1 -1.05 -26.15 16.88
CA MET A 1 -0.46 -25.16 15.94
C MET A 1 0.95 -25.52 15.45
N ARG A 2 1.99 -25.77 16.27
CA ARG A 2 3.35 -26.12 15.78
C ARG A 2 3.40 -27.31 14.78
N LYS A 3 2.58 -28.32 14.96
CA LYS A 3 2.58 -29.50 14.06
C LYS A 3 1.94 -29.21 12.70
N ILE A 4 0.95 -28.30 12.64
CA ILE A 4 0.30 -27.88 11.39
C ILE A 4 1.24 -27.01 10.55
N CYS A 5 1.96 -26.07 11.16
CA CYS A 5 2.94 -25.25 10.46
C CYS A 5 4.10 -26.07 9.86
N LEU A 6 4.59 -27.09 10.59
CA LEU A 6 5.62 -28.01 10.09
C LEU A 6 5.12 -28.87 8.93
N SER A 7 3.86 -29.32 8.98
CA SER A 7 3.25 -30.09 7.89
C SER A 7 3.03 -29.27 6.63
N VAL A 8 2.57 -28.02 6.78
CA VAL A 8 2.40 -27.10 5.67
C VAL A 8 3.75 -26.73 5.05
N ALA A 9 4.77 -26.40 5.86
CA ALA A 9 6.13 -26.16 5.37
C ALA A 9 6.73 -27.37 4.66
N GLY A 10 6.49 -28.59 5.18
CA GLY A 10 6.92 -29.82 4.53
C GLY A 10 6.26 -30.08 3.19
N ILE A 11 4.96 -29.83 3.06
CA ILE A 11 4.22 -29.95 1.79
C ILE A 11 4.72 -28.92 0.78
N PHE A 12 4.95 -27.68 1.19
CA PHE A 12 5.52 -26.64 0.33
C PHE A 12 6.93 -27.02 -0.17
N LEU A 13 7.81 -27.47 0.72
CA LEU A 13 9.16 -27.89 0.34
C LEU A 13 9.17 -29.07 -0.64
N THR A 14 8.27 -30.04 -0.49
CA THR A 14 8.14 -31.16 -1.43
C THR A 14 7.54 -30.72 -2.76
N PHE A 15 6.60 -29.77 -2.75
CA PHE A 15 6.03 -29.21 -3.96
C PHE A 15 7.09 -28.46 -4.78
N PHE A 16 7.90 -27.60 -4.15
CA PHE A 16 9.00 -26.88 -4.81
C PHE A 16 10.12 -27.81 -5.28
N ALA A 17 10.46 -28.86 -4.53
CA ALA A 17 11.45 -29.86 -4.96
C ALA A 17 11.02 -30.59 -6.23
N SER A 18 9.72 -30.79 -6.45
CA SER A 18 9.19 -31.45 -7.64
C SER A 18 9.32 -30.56 -8.90
N PHE A 19 9.27 -29.24 -8.76
CA PHE A 19 9.44 -28.31 -9.87
C PHE A 19 10.92 -27.99 -10.18
N ALA A 20 11.80 -28.05 -9.18
CA ALA A 20 13.23 -27.79 -9.35
C ALA A 20 13.98 -28.83 -10.24
N GLN A 21 13.37 -29.98 -10.51
CA GLN A 21 13.96 -31.04 -11.31
C GLN A 21 13.68 -30.94 -12.81
N SER A 22 12.92 -29.96 -13.28
CA SER A 22 12.52 -29.82 -14.69
C SER A 22 12.86 -28.47 -15.30
N VAL A 23 14.04 -27.92 -15.01
CA VAL A 23 14.54 -26.78 -15.78
C VAL A 23 15.07 -27.29 -17.13
N PRO A 24 14.38 -27.09 -18.27
CA PRO A 24 14.96 -27.38 -19.57
C PRO A 24 16.16 -26.44 -19.74
N LYS A 25 17.32 -27.00 -20.06
CA LYS A 25 18.46 -26.21 -20.54
C LYS A 25 17.98 -25.36 -21.71
N ASP A 26 17.94 -24.06 -21.54
CA ASP A 26 17.53 -23.10 -22.55
C ASP A 26 18.40 -23.27 -23.82
N SER A 27 17.78 -23.82 -24.86
CA SER A 27 18.24 -23.55 -26.21
C SER A 27 17.79 -22.14 -26.55
N VAL A 28 18.75 -21.25 -26.77
CA VAL A 28 18.51 -19.85 -27.19
C VAL A 28 17.46 -19.84 -28.32
N GLY A 29 16.26 -19.32 -28.01
CA GLY A 29 15.21 -19.12 -29.01
C GLY A 29 13.94 -19.97 -28.88
N TYR A 30 13.86 -20.99 -28.02
CA TYR A 30 12.64 -21.79 -27.90
C TYR A 30 11.54 -21.05 -27.11
N LYS A 31 10.45 -20.75 -27.79
CA LYS A 31 9.26 -20.11 -27.23
C LYS A 31 8.24 -21.19 -26.84
N SER A 32 8.20 -21.60 -25.58
CA SER A 32 7.24 -22.61 -25.13
C SER A 32 5.80 -22.15 -25.30
N ARG A 33 5.00 -22.92 -25.99
CA ARG A 33 3.57 -22.70 -26.14
C ARG A 33 2.72 -23.34 -25.03
N LYS A 34 3.35 -24.21 -24.23
CA LYS A 34 2.76 -24.74 -23.00
C LYS A 34 3.05 -23.76 -21.86
N LEU A 35 2.17 -23.75 -20.88
CA LEU A 35 2.40 -23.02 -19.65
C LEU A 35 3.63 -23.61 -18.95
N THR A 36 4.63 -22.77 -18.70
CA THR A 36 5.88 -23.13 -18.05
C THR A 36 6.04 -22.32 -16.77
N PHE A 37 6.51 -22.95 -15.73
CA PHE A 37 6.96 -22.28 -14.52
C PHE A 37 8.20 -21.44 -14.85
N GLU A 38 8.20 -20.17 -14.45
CA GLU A 38 9.34 -19.24 -14.66
C GLU A 38 10.11 -19.05 -13.35
N GLU A 39 9.43 -18.65 -12.28
CA GLU A 39 10.06 -18.40 -10.98
C GLU A 39 9.07 -18.52 -9.82
N ALA A 40 9.58 -18.74 -8.63
CA ALA A 40 8.86 -18.58 -7.38
C ALA A 40 9.75 -17.84 -6.37
N ASN A 41 9.15 -16.90 -5.66
CA ASN A 41 9.81 -16.11 -4.65
C ASN A 41 9.07 -16.26 -3.31
N LEU A 42 9.84 -16.34 -2.23
CA LEU A 42 9.33 -16.28 -0.85
C LEU A 42 10.02 -15.10 -0.17
N VAL A 43 9.23 -14.18 0.31
CA VAL A 43 9.71 -13.05 1.11
C VAL A 43 9.13 -13.17 2.50
N SER A 44 9.98 -13.20 3.50
CA SER A 44 9.60 -13.17 4.92
C SER A 44 10.20 -11.93 5.56
N SER A 45 9.40 -11.18 6.29
CA SER A 45 9.86 -9.99 7.01
C SER A 45 9.37 -10.00 8.46
N TYR A 46 10.16 -9.39 9.32
CA TYR A 46 9.79 -9.08 10.68
C TYR A 46 9.98 -7.57 10.90
N TYR A 47 8.94 -6.92 11.35
CA TYR A 47 8.97 -5.50 11.71
C TYR A 47 8.63 -5.34 13.19
N ALA A 48 9.36 -4.47 13.87
CA ALA A 48 9.08 -4.08 15.25
C ALA A 48 9.21 -2.57 15.37
N GLN A 49 8.23 -1.98 16.03
CA GLN A 49 8.18 -0.56 16.33
C GLN A 49 7.93 -0.39 17.81
N ASP A 50 8.60 0.58 18.43
CA ASP A 50 8.30 1.05 19.76
C ASP A 50 8.24 2.58 19.75
N GLY A 51 7.15 3.13 20.23
CA GLY A 51 6.90 4.57 20.23
C GLY A 51 5.75 4.93 21.16
N ASN A 52 5.69 6.17 21.56
CA ASN A 52 4.68 6.70 22.47
C ASN A 52 4.05 8.02 21.98
N ASN A 53 4.01 8.21 20.65
CA ASN A 53 3.41 9.37 19.98
C ASN A 53 1.96 9.14 19.54
N ALA A 54 1.26 8.17 20.13
CA ALA A 54 -0.11 7.83 19.75
C ALA A 54 -1.08 9.03 19.81
N ALA A 55 -0.84 9.97 20.75
CA ALA A 55 -1.64 11.19 20.86
C ALA A 55 -1.57 12.09 19.62
N VAL A 56 -0.51 12.03 18.83
CA VAL A 56 -0.36 12.80 17.58
C VAL A 56 -1.37 12.34 16.53
N THR A 57 -1.70 11.05 16.51
CA THR A 57 -2.70 10.46 15.62
C THR A 57 -4.09 10.39 16.24
N GLY A 58 -4.31 11.08 17.40
CA GLY A 58 -5.59 11.07 18.12
C GLY A 58 -5.86 9.82 18.93
N GLY A 59 -4.89 8.91 19.05
CA GLY A 59 -4.96 7.70 19.85
C GLY A 59 -4.59 7.92 21.32
N ILE A 60 -4.89 6.94 22.16
CA ILE A 60 -4.46 6.85 23.55
C ILE A 60 -3.62 5.59 23.66
N GLY A 61 -2.36 5.69 24.11
CA GLY A 61 -1.52 4.53 24.32
C GLY A 61 -0.14 4.63 23.69
N THR A 62 0.43 3.50 23.38
CA THR A 62 1.75 3.37 22.74
C THR A 62 1.60 3.08 21.26
N GLN A 63 2.65 3.32 20.49
CA GLN A 63 2.75 2.89 19.09
C GLN A 63 3.56 1.59 18.96
N LYS A 64 3.58 0.78 20.02
CA LYS A 64 4.30 -0.49 20.01
C LYS A 64 3.57 -1.48 19.12
N LEU A 65 4.27 -1.95 18.10
CA LEU A 65 3.73 -2.84 17.08
C LEU A 65 4.79 -3.86 16.67
N THR A 66 4.36 -5.07 16.44
CA THR A 66 5.17 -6.11 15.77
C THR A 66 4.37 -6.66 14.61
N ASP A 67 5.05 -6.96 13.50
CA ASP A 67 4.46 -7.55 12.31
C ASP A 67 5.38 -8.66 11.78
N ILE A 68 4.76 -9.77 11.40
CA ILE A 68 5.42 -10.88 10.71
C ILE A 68 4.67 -11.07 9.39
N SER A 69 5.34 -10.77 8.30
CA SER A 69 4.79 -10.89 6.95
C SER A 69 5.48 -11.99 6.16
N ASN A 70 4.69 -12.77 5.43
CA ASN A 70 5.18 -13.78 4.50
C ASN A 70 4.41 -13.65 3.20
N THR A 71 5.13 -13.50 2.10
CA THR A 71 4.55 -13.43 0.76
C THR A 71 5.19 -14.47 -0.14
N ILE A 72 4.35 -15.23 -0.81
CA ILE A 72 4.74 -16.19 -1.85
C ILE A 72 4.22 -15.68 -3.18
N ASP A 73 5.10 -15.59 -4.15
CA ASP A 73 4.81 -15.21 -5.52
C ASP A 73 5.25 -16.32 -6.46
N VAL A 74 4.41 -16.67 -7.43
CA VAL A 74 4.69 -17.73 -8.41
C VAL A 74 4.31 -17.23 -9.79
N LYS A 75 5.28 -17.29 -10.71
CA LYS A 75 5.12 -16.83 -12.08
C LYS A 75 5.15 -17.96 -13.08
N PHE A 76 4.18 -17.94 -13.97
CA PHE A 76 4.08 -18.85 -15.11
C PHE A 76 4.07 -18.07 -16.41
N THR A 77 4.66 -18.62 -17.45
CA THR A 77 4.69 -18.00 -18.77
C THR A 77 4.34 -18.98 -19.88
N LYS A 78 3.83 -18.43 -20.98
CA LYS A 78 3.65 -19.15 -22.25
C LYS A 78 3.72 -18.19 -23.42
N TRP A 79 4.00 -18.72 -24.60
CA TRP A 79 3.93 -17.98 -25.86
C TRP A 79 2.72 -18.41 -26.67
N ASP A 80 2.04 -17.47 -27.30
CA ASP A 80 0.93 -17.79 -28.20
C ASP A 80 1.41 -18.00 -29.66
N LYS A 81 0.44 -18.32 -30.54
CA LYS A 81 0.71 -18.53 -31.98
C LYS A 81 1.20 -17.29 -32.73
N LYS A 82 1.03 -16.09 -32.13
CA LYS A 82 1.47 -14.79 -32.68
C LYS A 82 2.78 -14.30 -32.07
N ASP A 83 3.52 -15.16 -31.37
CA ASP A 83 4.77 -14.84 -30.67
C ASP A 83 4.62 -13.76 -29.59
N ARG A 84 3.46 -13.72 -28.89
CA ARG A 84 3.25 -12.85 -27.75
C ARG A 84 3.51 -13.65 -26.48
N LYS A 85 4.25 -13.05 -25.53
CA LYS A 85 4.50 -13.64 -24.22
C LYS A 85 3.31 -13.34 -23.31
N HIS A 86 2.70 -14.37 -22.74
CA HIS A 86 1.74 -14.25 -21.67
C HIS A 86 2.40 -14.63 -20.37
N SER A 87 2.27 -13.78 -19.35
CA SER A 87 2.71 -14.03 -17.98
C SER A 87 1.50 -14.08 -17.06
N PHE A 88 1.54 -14.99 -16.09
CA PHE A 88 0.54 -15.14 -15.04
C PHE A 88 1.30 -15.13 -13.72
N ASP A 89 1.00 -14.15 -12.88
CA ASP A 89 1.64 -13.95 -11.60
C ASP A 89 0.58 -14.20 -10.52
N LEU A 90 0.82 -15.20 -9.66
CA LEU A 90 -0.01 -15.54 -8.52
C LEU A 90 0.76 -15.17 -7.26
N GLU A 91 0.18 -14.29 -6.44
CA GLU A 91 0.74 -13.91 -5.17
C GLU A 91 -0.23 -14.22 -4.03
N VAL A 92 0.28 -14.70 -2.91
CA VAL A 92 -0.46 -14.85 -1.66
C VAL A 92 0.40 -14.32 -0.52
N GLY A 93 -0.10 -13.32 0.16
CA GLY A 93 0.56 -12.77 1.35
C GLY A 93 -0.27 -13.01 2.60
N ILE A 94 0.44 -13.17 3.72
CA ILE A 94 -0.12 -13.31 5.06
C ILE A 94 0.71 -12.43 5.99
N ASP A 95 0.06 -11.43 6.59
CA ASP A 95 0.62 -10.57 7.62
C ASP A 95 -0.06 -10.88 8.95
N HIS A 96 0.73 -11.00 10.00
CA HIS A 96 0.22 -11.10 11.36
C HIS A 96 0.86 -10.00 12.20
N TYR A 97 0.04 -9.05 12.63
CA TYR A 97 0.51 -7.86 13.34
C TYR A 97 -0.28 -7.58 14.60
N THR A 98 0.38 -6.94 15.57
CA THR A 98 -0.27 -6.41 16.75
C THR A 98 -0.75 -5.00 16.49
N SER A 99 -1.86 -4.59 17.11
CA SER A 99 -2.34 -3.21 16.99
C SER A 99 -1.48 -2.26 17.84
N ALA A 100 -1.00 -1.20 17.24
CA ALA A 100 -0.09 -0.23 17.87
C ALA A 100 -0.69 0.48 19.11
N SER A 101 -2.00 0.61 19.19
CA SER A 101 -2.69 1.31 20.29
C SER A 101 -3.69 0.43 21.05
N SER A 102 -3.57 -0.88 20.88
CA SER A 102 -4.55 -1.85 21.41
C SER A 102 -4.64 -1.89 22.93
N ASP A 103 -3.59 -1.51 23.64
CA ASP A 103 -3.50 -1.59 25.09
C ASP A 103 -4.23 -0.47 25.82
N LYS A 104 -4.67 0.61 25.12
CA LYS A 104 -5.28 1.77 25.76
C LYS A 104 -6.43 2.44 24.99
N ILE A 105 -6.89 1.87 23.89
CA ILE A 105 -8.11 2.35 23.22
C ILE A 105 -9.32 2.05 24.11
N ASP A 106 -9.25 0.95 24.83
CA ASP A 106 -10.22 0.55 25.83
C ASP A 106 -9.49 -0.06 27.03
N PRO A 107 -9.41 0.66 28.16
CA PRO A 107 -8.78 0.13 29.38
C PRO A 107 -9.51 -1.08 29.99
N PHE A 108 -10.75 -1.35 29.59
CA PHE A 108 -11.60 -2.36 30.18
C PHE A 108 -11.87 -3.55 29.27
N THR A 109 -11.71 -3.38 27.97
CA THR A 109 -11.79 -4.46 27.00
C THR A 109 -10.54 -4.49 26.15
N VAL A 110 -10.19 -5.66 25.69
CA VAL A 110 -9.06 -5.83 24.77
C VAL A 110 -9.46 -5.25 23.43
N SER A 111 -9.38 -3.92 23.35
CA SER A 111 -9.45 -3.09 22.16
C SER A 111 -10.78 -2.96 21.41
N SER A 112 -10.91 -1.82 20.79
CA SER A 112 -11.92 -1.48 19.81
C SER A 112 -11.76 -2.18 18.44
N ALA A 113 -10.59 -2.71 18.15
CA ALA A 113 -10.25 -3.63 17.08
C ALA A 113 -9.50 -4.77 17.74
N SER A 114 -9.11 -5.80 17.12
CA SER A 114 -8.41 -6.91 17.75
C SER A 114 -7.06 -6.48 18.38
N HIS A 115 -6.64 -7.17 19.43
CA HIS A 115 -5.30 -7.05 20.04
C HIS A 115 -4.20 -7.38 19.01
N ALA A 116 -4.49 -8.27 18.09
CA ALA A 116 -3.67 -8.62 16.94
C ALA A 116 -4.59 -9.00 15.79
N ASP A 117 -4.16 -8.79 14.58
CA ASP A 117 -4.92 -9.14 13.39
C ASP A 117 -4.09 -9.96 12.41
N THR A 118 -4.78 -10.69 11.55
CA THR A 118 -4.17 -11.45 10.47
C THR A 118 -4.81 -11.06 9.16
N ARG A 119 -4.01 -10.45 8.31
CA ARG A 119 -4.40 -10.08 6.95
C ARG A 119 -3.97 -11.16 5.98
N ILE A 120 -4.89 -11.56 5.10
CA ILE A 120 -4.61 -12.45 3.97
C ILE A 120 -4.95 -11.71 2.69
N PHE A 121 -3.99 -11.68 1.73
CA PHE A 121 -4.15 -10.90 0.51
C PHE A 121 -3.67 -11.66 -0.73
N PRO A 122 -4.54 -12.46 -1.36
CA PRO A 122 -4.25 -13.08 -2.65
C PRO A 122 -4.37 -12.08 -3.81
N SER A 123 -3.52 -12.25 -4.82
CA SER A 123 -3.65 -11.55 -6.11
C SER A 123 -3.33 -12.46 -7.29
N LEU A 124 -3.95 -12.16 -8.42
CA LEU A 124 -3.68 -12.80 -9.70
C LEU A 124 -3.55 -11.71 -10.76
N ALA A 125 -2.40 -11.67 -11.43
CA ALA A 125 -2.16 -10.77 -12.54
C ALA A 125 -1.86 -11.57 -13.82
N TRP A 126 -2.34 -11.04 -14.93
CA TRP A 126 -2.04 -11.51 -16.26
C TRP A 126 -1.48 -10.35 -17.08
N SER A 127 -0.47 -10.64 -17.88
CA SER A 127 0.03 -9.70 -18.88
C SER A 127 0.30 -10.40 -20.22
N MET A 128 0.15 -9.64 -21.30
CA MET A 128 0.44 -10.06 -22.66
C MET A 128 1.36 -9.06 -23.32
N GLU A 129 2.61 -9.44 -23.51
CA GLU A 129 3.62 -8.64 -24.19
C GLU A 129 3.73 -9.00 -25.66
N ASN A 130 3.65 -7.99 -26.53
CA ASN A 130 3.95 -8.10 -27.93
C ASN A 130 5.26 -7.36 -28.23
N GLU A 131 6.36 -8.10 -28.22
CA GLU A 131 7.70 -7.54 -28.41
C GLU A 131 7.84 -6.84 -29.77
N LYS A 132 7.24 -7.39 -30.83
CA LYS A 132 7.31 -6.82 -32.20
C LYS A 132 6.67 -5.43 -32.26
N LYS A 133 5.54 -5.24 -31.56
CA LYS A 133 4.84 -3.96 -31.47
C LYS A 133 5.32 -3.07 -30.31
N GLY A 134 6.11 -3.62 -29.39
CA GLY A 134 6.52 -2.93 -28.17
C GLY A 134 5.34 -2.60 -27.25
N SER A 135 4.27 -3.40 -27.27
CA SER A 135 3.07 -3.15 -26.45
C SER A 135 2.85 -4.25 -25.43
N THR A 136 2.36 -3.85 -24.25
CA THR A 136 1.96 -4.77 -23.18
C THR A 136 0.54 -4.41 -22.74
N LEU A 137 -0.31 -5.43 -22.64
CA LEU A 137 -1.64 -5.33 -22.04
C LEU A 137 -1.66 -6.18 -20.78
N GLY A 138 -2.23 -5.68 -19.70
CA GLY A 138 -2.34 -6.41 -18.44
C GLY A 138 -3.73 -6.28 -17.83
N ALA A 139 -4.08 -7.26 -17.01
CA ALA A 139 -5.27 -7.25 -16.15
C ALA A 139 -4.94 -7.98 -14.86
N GLY A 140 -5.54 -7.56 -13.76
CA GLY A 140 -5.33 -8.18 -12.46
C GLY A 140 -6.54 -8.06 -11.55
N ILE A 141 -6.63 -9.00 -10.63
CA ILE A 141 -7.61 -8.99 -9.55
C ILE A 141 -6.87 -9.25 -8.23
N SER A 142 -7.36 -8.69 -7.16
CA SER A 142 -6.82 -8.88 -5.81
C SER A 142 -7.94 -8.86 -4.78
N ALA A 143 -7.70 -9.51 -3.67
CA ALA A 143 -8.55 -9.41 -2.50
C ALA A 143 -7.67 -9.24 -1.26
N SER A 144 -8.22 -8.63 -0.22
CA SER A 144 -7.58 -8.56 1.09
C SER A 144 -8.66 -8.71 2.15
N SER A 145 -8.37 -9.46 3.19
CA SER A 145 -9.27 -9.65 4.31
C SER A 145 -8.49 -9.61 5.62
N GLU A 146 -8.98 -8.78 6.52
CA GLU A 146 -8.56 -8.66 7.92
C GLU A 146 -9.81 -8.50 8.80
N PHE A 147 -9.67 -8.40 10.10
CA PHE A 147 -10.81 -8.37 11.01
C PHE A 147 -11.78 -7.23 10.71
N ASP A 148 -11.28 -6.02 10.54
CA ASP A 148 -12.09 -4.81 10.39
C ASP A 148 -12.16 -4.28 8.95
N TYR A 149 -11.41 -4.87 8.00
CA TYR A 149 -11.35 -4.40 6.62
C TYR A 149 -11.38 -5.53 5.60
N MET A 150 -12.18 -5.37 4.56
CA MET A 150 -12.20 -6.25 3.37
C MET A 150 -12.06 -5.39 2.12
N SER A 151 -11.22 -5.84 1.20
CA SER A 151 -10.98 -5.17 -0.06
C SER A 151 -11.06 -6.16 -1.23
N PHE A 152 -11.68 -5.73 -2.31
CA PHE A 152 -11.59 -6.41 -3.60
C PHE A 152 -11.09 -5.41 -4.63
N GLY A 153 -10.00 -5.74 -5.31
CA GLY A 153 -9.36 -4.92 -6.32
C GLY A 153 -9.42 -5.53 -7.71
N ALA A 154 -9.58 -4.67 -8.72
CA ALA A 154 -9.43 -5.05 -10.13
C ALA A 154 -8.66 -3.95 -10.87
N ASN A 155 -7.84 -4.34 -11.84
CA ASN A 155 -7.11 -3.38 -12.66
C ASN A 155 -6.92 -3.86 -14.09
N ILE A 156 -6.75 -2.88 -14.99
CA ILE A 156 -6.29 -3.08 -16.36
C ILE A 156 -5.12 -2.14 -16.62
N SER A 157 -4.15 -2.56 -17.41
CA SER A 157 -2.99 -1.77 -17.73
C SER A 157 -2.60 -1.91 -19.20
N PHE A 158 -2.03 -0.84 -19.73
CA PHE A 158 -1.50 -0.80 -21.09
C PHE A 158 -0.16 -0.07 -21.07
N ALA A 159 0.83 -0.62 -21.78
CA ALA A 159 2.09 0.06 -22.03
C ALA A 159 2.46 -0.01 -23.51
N GLN A 160 3.06 1.06 -24.02
CA GLN A 160 3.48 1.16 -25.41
C GLN A 160 4.87 1.82 -25.49
N LYS A 161 5.84 1.07 -25.99
CA LYS A 161 7.18 1.58 -26.31
C LYS A 161 7.14 2.40 -27.60
N THR A 162 7.96 3.44 -27.66
CA THR A 162 8.20 4.23 -28.87
C THR A 162 8.83 3.35 -29.97
N LYS A 163 8.78 3.78 -31.22
CA LYS A 163 9.34 3.03 -32.36
C LYS A 163 10.84 2.73 -32.19
N ASN A 164 11.59 3.69 -31.65
CA ASN A 164 13.02 3.54 -31.33
C ASN A 164 13.30 2.88 -29.98
N ARG A 165 12.23 2.49 -29.23
CA ARG A 165 12.29 1.86 -27.91
C ARG A 165 13.01 2.67 -26.83
N SER A 166 13.26 3.97 -27.08
CA SER A 166 13.88 4.85 -26.09
C SER A 166 12.87 5.47 -25.11
N GLY A 167 11.57 5.38 -25.42
CA GLY A 167 10.50 5.86 -24.56
C GLY A 167 9.39 4.81 -24.39
N GLU A 168 8.62 4.97 -23.31
CA GLU A 168 7.47 4.13 -23.00
C GLU A 168 6.37 4.97 -22.35
N PHE A 169 5.18 4.90 -22.93
CA PHE A 169 3.95 5.37 -22.30
C PHE A 169 3.29 4.20 -21.58
N SER A 170 2.79 4.42 -20.38
CA SER A 170 1.94 3.45 -19.68
C SER A 170 0.72 4.12 -19.05
N ALA A 171 -0.38 3.35 -19.01
CA ALA A 171 -1.62 3.73 -18.36
C ALA A 171 -2.16 2.54 -17.57
N LYS A 172 -2.70 2.79 -16.38
CA LYS A 172 -3.36 1.79 -15.53
C LYS A 172 -4.66 2.36 -14.98
N LEU A 173 -5.74 1.63 -15.12
CA LEU A 173 -7.00 1.90 -14.43
C LEU A 173 -7.18 0.86 -13.33
N GLN A 174 -7.59 1.29 -12.16
CA GLN A 174 -7.73 0.44 -10.99
C GLN A 174 -8.95 0.84 -10.19
N ALA A 175 -9.68 -0.16 -9.69
CA ALA A 175 -10.81 0.00 -8.80
C ALA A 175 -10.61 -0.87 -7.56
N TYR A 176 -10.92 -0.32 -6.41
CA TYR A 176 -11.06 -1.04 -5.14
C TYR A 176 -12.46 -0.84 -4.61
N ILE A 177 -13.10 -1.94 -4.25
CA ILE A 177 -14.40 -1.98 -3.59
C ILE A 177 -14.14 -2.52 -2.19
N ASP A 178 -14.18 -1.61 -1.24
CA ASP A 178 -13.74 -1.88 0.11
C ASP A 178 -14.92 -1.76 1.08
N ASN A 179 -14.81 -2.49 2.17
CA ASN A 179 -15.79 -2.52 3.23
C ASN A 179 -15.08 -2.58 4.58
N LEU A 180 -15.37 -1.62 5.44
CA LEU A 180 -14.82 -1.57 6.78
C LEU A 180 -15.89 -1.81 7.85
N ALA A 181 -15.52 -2.47 8.94
CA ALA A 181 -16.31 -2.52 10.16
C ALA A 181 -16.20 -1.17 10.88
N TYR A 182 -17.35 -0.54 11.16
CA TYR A 182 -17.39 0.77 11.82
C TYR A 182 -17.27 0.61 13.32
N ILE A 183 -16.03 0.42 13.79
CA ILE A 183 -15.70 0.20 15.20
C ILE A 183 -15.32 1.53 15.83
N THR A 184 -16.19 2.04 16.70
CA THR A 184 -15.97 3.32 17.40
C THR A 184 -15.34 3.09 18.76
N PRO A 185 -14.67 4.12 19.35
CA PRO A 185 -14.21 4.07 20.73
C PRO A 185 -15.34 3.68 21.68
N ILE A 186 -15.03 2.92 22.73
CA ILE A 186 -16.03 2.33 23.63
C ILE A 186 -16.91 3.40 24.29
N GLU A 187 -16.33 4.53 24.67
CA GLU A 187 -17.07 5.63 25.29
C GLU A 187 -18.08 6.31 24.36
N LEU A 188 -17.99 6.04 23.05
CA LEU A 188 -18.88 6.59 22.03
C LEU A 188 -19.84 5.56 21.44
N ARG A 189 -19.84 4.31 21.94
CA ARG A 189 -20.76 3.27 21.50
C ARG A 189 -22.16 3.45 22.07
N PRO A 190 -23.21 3.20 21.29
CA PRO A 190 -24.60 3.19 21.84
C PRO A 190 -24.71 2.13 22.91
N GLY A 191 -25.08 2.54 24.13
CA GLY A 191 -25.24 1.64 25.27
C GLY A 191 -24.24 1.83 26.41
N GLY A 192 -23.27 2.73 26.25
CA GLY A 192 -22.36 3.21 27.30
C GLY A 192 -21.61 2.12 28.06
N GLY A 193 -20.36 1.93 27.79
CA GLY A 193 -19.27 1.52 28.70
C GLY A 193 -19.57 0.45 29.78
N GLY A 194 -20.28 -0.60 29.49
CA GLY A 194 -20.64 -1.62 30.46
C GLY A 194 -20.60 -3.05 29.94
N GLY A 195 -19.89 -3.30 28.88
CA GLY A 195 -19.69 -4.64 28.36
C GLY A 195 -18.40 -5.26 28.86
N GLY A 196 -18.31 -5.58 30.14
CA GLY A 196 -17.48 -6.67 30.61
C GLY A 196 -18.03 -7.95 29.98
N GLY A 197 -17.83 -8.14 28.71
CA GLY A 197 -18.20 -9.37 28.00
C GLY A 197 -17.32 -10.49 28.49
N ASN A 198 -17.94 -11.53 28.99
CA ASN A 198 -17.35 -12.83 29.20
C ASN A 198 -16.65 -13.24 27.91
N GLY A 199 -15.36 -12.99 27.73
CA GLY A 199 -14.44 -13.66 26.81
C GLY A 199 -14.95 -14.19 25.46
N GLU A 200 -16.13 -13.77 24.98
CA GLU A 200 -16.66 -14.10 23.66
C GLU A 200 -15.92 -13.24 22.64
N GLU A 201 -15.27 -13.89 21.69
CA GLU A 201 -14.64 -13.25 20.55
C GLU A 201 -15.72 -12.45 19.78
N GLU A 202 -15.67 -11.12 19.84
CA GLU A 202 -16.54 -10.26 19.05
C GLU A 202 -16.36 -10.58 17.56
N SER A 203 -17.47 -10.82 16.89
CA SER A 203 -17.48 -11.08 15.46
C SER A 203 -17.57 -9.77 14.68
N ARG A 204 -16.91 -9.66 13.53
CA ARG A 204 -17.07 -8.54 12.60
C ARG A 204 -18.54 -8.22 12.30
N LYS A 205 -19.43 -9.22 12.36
CA LYS A 205 -20.86 -9.06 12.09
C LYS A 205 -21.60 -8.22 13.12
N ASP A 206 -20.99 -8.02 14.29
CA ASP A 206 -21.58 -7.24 15.38
C ASP A 206 -21.41 -5.72 15.14
N TYR A 207 -20.61 -5.31 14.16
CA TYR A 207 -20.35 -3.92 13.84
C TYR A 207 -21.02 -3.48 12.54
N PRO A 208 -21.56 -2.23 12.49
CA PRO A 208 -22.07 -1.65 11.24
C PRO A 208 -20.98 -1.63 10.16
N SER A 209 -21.38 -1.92 8.95
CA SER A 209 -20.48 -1.95 7.80
C SER A 209 -20.57 -0.65 7.02
N LYS A 210 -19.41 -0.11 6.61
CA LYS A 210 -19.29 1.11 5.79
C LYS A 210 -18.48 0.82 4.52
N ALA A 211 -19.00 1.24 3.38
CA ALA A 211 -18.28 1.15 2.11
C ALA A 211 -17.21 2.23 2.01
N ARG A 212 -16.07 1.88 1.39
CA ARG A 212 -14.99 2.81 1.03
C ARG A 212 -14.43 2.38 -0.33
N ASN A 213 -14.86 3.04 -1.39
CA ASN A 213 -14.47 2.68 -2.75
C ASN A 213 -13.40 3.64 -3.27
N SER A 214 -12.48 3.13 -4.07
CA SER A 214 -11.41 3.94 -4.69
C SER A 214 -11.25 3.57 -6.15
N PHE A 215 -11.25 4.58 -7.02
CA PHE A 215 -11.03 4.45 -8.45
C PHE A 215 -9.83 5.30 -8.83
N SER A 216 -8.90 4.76 -9.60
CA SER A 216 -7.73 5.50 -10.02
C SER A 216 -7.36 5.26 -11.48
N GLY A 217 -6.88 6.32 -12.12
CA GLY A 217 -6.20 6.30 -13.40
C GLY A 217 -4.77 6.80 -13.21
N SER A 218 -3.78 5.98 -13.56
CA SER A 218 -2.37 6.30 -13.48
C SER A 218 -1.78 6.34 -14.88
N PHE A 219 -1.04 7.40 -15.20
CA PHE A 219 -0.38 7.62 -16.48
C PHE A 219 1.10 7.90 -16.25
N SER A 220 1.96 7.31 -17.07
CA SER A 220 3.37 7.67 -17.06
C SER A 220 3.96 7.68 -18.46
N TYR A 221 4.98 8.52 -18.63
CA TYR A 221 5.81 8.53 -19.82
C TYR A 221 7.27 8.60 -19.43
N SER A 222 8.03 7.58 -19.78
CA SER A 222 9.46 7.53 -19.57
C SER A 222 10.20 7.69 -20.89
N GLN A 223 11.33 8.38 -20.87
CA GLN A 223 12.15 8.64 -22.04
C GLN A 223 13.64 8.60 -21.68
N VAL A 224 14.39 7.80 -22.39
CA VAL A 224 15.86 7.88 -22.43
C VAL A 224 16.21 9.04 -23.37
N ILE A 225 16.75 10.12 -22.83
CA ILE A 225 17.14 11.32 -23.57
C ILE A 225 18.48 11.10 -24.26
N ASN A 226 19.45 10.54 -23.52
CA ASN A 226 20.76 10.18 -24.01
C ASN A 226 21.35 9.07 -23.13
N GLN A 227 22.62 8.71 -23.35
CA GLN A 227 23.30 7.64 -22.60
C GLN A 227 23.38 7.89 -21.08
N GLN A 228 23.25 9.14 -20.64
CA GLN A 228 23.41 9.52 -19.25
C GLN A 228 22.10 9.94 -18.59
N LEU A 229 21.06 10.32 -19.36
CA LEU A 229 19.84 10.90 -18.81
C LEU A 229 18.59 10.13 -19.24
N GLN A 230 17.85 9.66 -18.25
CA GLN A 230 16.48 9.16 -18.38
C GLN A 230 15.55 10.03 -17.55
N ILE A 231 14.41 10.37 -18.11
CA ILE A 231 13.35 11.13 -17.42
C ILE A 231 12.04 10.35 -17.42
N MET A 232 11.15 10.67 -16.47
CA MET A 232 9.80 10.09 -16.38
C MET A 232 8.84 11.12 -15.81
N PHE A 233 7.70 11.28 -16.48
CA PHE A 233 6.54 12.01 -15.98
C PHE A 233 5.49 11.03 -15.47
N ILE A 234 4.82 11.36 -14.37
CA ILE A 234 3.79 10.54 -13.74
C ILE A 234 2.62 11.46 -13.40
N ALA A 235 1.41 11.03 -13.69
CA ALA A 235 0.20 11.74 -13.28
C ALA A 235 -0.87 10.71 -12.89
N ASP A 236 -1.47 10.90 -11.72
CA ASP A 236 -2.55 10.07 -11.26
C ASP A 236 -3.81 10.93 -11.04
N LEU A 237 -4.96 10.32 -11.24
CA LEU A 237 -6.26 10.85 -10.86
C LEU A 237 -6.94 9.79 -10.00
N ILE A 238 -7.26 10.14 -8.74
CA ILE A 238 -7.81 9.19 -7.78
C ILE A 238 -9.10 9.77 -7.22
N TYR A 239 -10.18 9.04 -7.34
CA TYR A 239 -11.48 9.35 -6.77
C TYR A 239 -11.83 8.32 -5.70
N GLN A 240 -12.15 8.80 -4.50
CA GLN A 240 -12.60 7.97 -3.39
C GLN A 240 -14.04 8.34 -3.03
N GLN A 241 -14.82 7.35 -2.62
CA GLN A 241 -16.21 7.51 -2.22
C GLN A 241 -16.57 6.58 -1.07
N GLY A 242 -17.38 7.07 -0.14
CA GLY A 242 -17.88 6.35 1.02
C GLY A 242 -17.33 6.90 2.33
N TYR A 243 -17.15 6.06 3.33
CA TYR A 243 -16.62 6.50 4.62
C TYR A 243 -15.08 6.69 4.53
N LEU A 244 -14.62 7.92 4.51
CA LEU A 244 -13.20 8.27 4.33
C LEU A 244 -12.47 8.65 5.63
N GLY A 245 -13.18 8.70 6.74
CA GLY A 245 -12.62 8.93 8.07
C GLY A 245 -12.09 7.66 8.75
N LEU A 246 -11.58 7.85 9.96
CA LEU A 246 -11.15 6.79 10.86
C LEU A 246 -12.18 6.65 11.99
N PRO A 247 -12.88 5.51 12.17
CA PRO A 247 -13.98 5.38 13.10
C PRO A 247 -13.58 5.53 14.57
N PHE A 248 -12.31 5.31 14.89
CA PHE A 248 -11.76 5.42 16.24
C PHE A 248 -11.14 6.79 16.53
N HIS A 249 -11.17 7.75 15.58
CA HIS A 249 -10.49 9.04 15.73
C HIS A 249 -11.38 10.02 16.52
N ARG A 250 -10.85 10.54 17.64
CA ARG A 250 -11.54 11.41 18.58
C ARG A 250 -11.31 12.88 18.24
N VAL A 251 -12.37 13.66 18.17
CA VAL A 251 -12.32 15.12 18.01
C VAL A 251 -12.97 15.76 19.23
N TYR A 252 -12.21 16.63 19.92
CA TYR A 252 -12.67 17.36 21.10
C TYR A 252 -13.11 18.77 20.69
N PHE A 253 -14.38 19.07 20.88
CA PHE A 253 -14.96 20.37 20.57
C PHE A 253 -14.72 21.38 21.70
N ASN A 254 -14.71 22.66 21.34
CA ASN A 254 -14.66 23.76 22.31
C ASN A 254 -15.91 23.71 23.19
N GLY A 255 -15.69 23.69 24.51
CA GLY A 255 -16.79 23.63 25.51
C GLY A 255 -17.41 22.25 25.70
N ALA A 256 -17.05 21.23 24.90
CA ALA A 256 -17.53 19.85 25.12
C ALA A 256 -16.63 19.08 26.10
N ILE A 257 -17.23 18.20 26.89
CA ILE A 257 -16.53 17.30 27.80
C ILE A 257 -16.17 16.00 27.09
N LEU A 258 -17.09 15.44 26.31
CA LEU A 258 -16.90 14.20 25.57
C LEU A 258 -16.42 14.49 24.16
N PRO A 259 -15.53 13.63 23.61
CA PRO A 259 -15.15 13.72 22.20
C PRO A 259 -16.29 13.22 21.30
N VAL A 260 -16.21 13.55 20.03
CA VAL A 260 -17.01 12.96 18.95
C VAL A 260 -16.10 12.25 17.96
N ILE A 261 -16.66 11.40 17.12
CA ILE A 261 -15.91 10.78 16.01
C ILE A 261 -15.74 11.83 14.92
N GLU A 262 -14.61 11.81 14.24
CA GLU A 262 -14.38 12.71 13.10
C GLU A 262 -15.46 12.55 12.03
N ASN A 263 -15.80 13.64 11.39
CA ASN A 263 -16.75 13.71 10.29
C ASN A 263 -16.10 14.40 9.09
N LEU A 264 -15.87 13.64 8.04
CA LEU A 264 -15.24 14.10 6.81
C LEU A 264 -16.19 13.92 5.63
N PRO A 265 -16.02 14.67 4.52
CA PRO A 265 -16.81 14.43 3.31
C PRO A 265 -16.69 12.98 2.84
N ASP A 266 -17.74 12.47 2.22
CA ASP A 266 -17.83 11.11 1.71
C ASP A 266 -17.18 10.92 0.32
N THR A 267 -16.62 11.99 -0.23
CA THR A 267 -15.88 11.97 -1.51
C THR A 267 -14.55 12.70 -1.38
N ARG A 268 -13.54 12.24 -2.14
CA ARG A 268 -12.24 12.90 -2.23
C ARG A 268 -11.61 12.67 -3.60
N LEU A 269 -11.29 13.75 -4.30
CA LEU A 269 -10.56 13.74 -5.57
C LEU A 269 -9.10 14.15 -5.33
N LYS A 270 -8.15 13.31 -5.76
CA LYS A 270 -6.70 13.51 -5.56
C LYS A 270 -5.98 13.54 -6.90
N ILE A 271 -5.05 14.47 -7.05
CA ILE A 271 -4.28 14.70 -8.28
C ILE A 271 -2.79 14.79 -7.93
N PRO A 272 -2.07 13.68 -7.77
CA PRO A 272 -0.62 13.67 -7.69
C PRO A 272 0.02 13.74 -9.08
N ILE A 273 1.04 14.60 -9.23
CA ILE A 273 1.86 14.73 -10.44
C ILE A 273 3.32 14.59 -10.03
N GLY A 274 4.07 13.77 -10.74
CA GLY A 274 5.46 13.47 -10.43
C GLY A 274 6.40 13.61 -11.63
N PHE A 275 7.64 13.92 -11.33
CA PHE A 275 8.75 13.94 -12.28
C PHE A 275 9.94 13.20 -11.68
N ARG A 276 10.54 12.31 -12.45
CA ARG A 276 11.76 11.59 -12.08
C ARG A 276 12.85 11.83 -13.12
N ALA A 277 14.08 12.02 -12.66
CA ALA A 277 15.24 12.04 -13.50
C ALA A 277 16.32 11.13 -12.91
N ASN A 278 16.90 10.25 -13.76
CA ASN A 278 18.04 9.43 -13.44
C ASN A 278 19.21 9.89 -14.28
N TYR A 279 20.26 10.38 -13.64
CA TYR A 279 21.48 10.85 -14.32
C TYR A 279 22.65 9.94 -13.97
N PHE A 280 23.21 9.32 -14.98
CA PHE A 280 24.36 8.41 -14.88
C PHE A 280 25.64 9.24 -14.93
N LEU A 281 26.18 9.58 -13.77
CA LEU A 281 27.42 10.34 -13.63
C LEU A 281 28.62 9.52 -14.14
N SER A 282 28.60 8.21 -13.89
CA SER A 282 29.61 7.24 -14.33
C SER A 282 29.03 5.83 -14.23
N ASP A 283 29.82 4.82 -14.65
CA ASP A 283 29.45 3.40 -14.51
C ASP A 283 29.24 2.97 -13.04
N LYS A 284 29.67 3.79 -12.08
CA LYS A 284 29.61 3.50 -10.64
C LYS A 284 28.64 4.37 -9.86
N VAL A 285 28.24 5.52 -10.40
CA VAL A 285 27.46 6.51 -9.65
C VAL A 285 26.27 6.97 -10.47
N ILE A 286 25.09 6.84 -9.90
CA ILE A 286 23.82 7.30 -10.50
C ILE A 286 23.22 8.32 -9.55
N LEU A 287 22.82 9.47 -10.06
CA LEU A 287 21.97 10.42 -9.32
C LEU A 287 20.52 10.19 -9.74
N ARG A 288 19.68 9.85 -8.78
CA ARG A 288 18.23 9.70 -8.95
C ARG A 288 17.53 10.83 -8.21
N SER A 289 16.71 11.56 -8.91
CA SER A 289 15.86 12.60 -8.32
C SER A 289 14.40 12.33 -8.63
N PHE A 290 13.55 12.61 -7.66
CA PHE A 290 12.11 12.52 -7.82
C PHE A 290 11.47 13.72 -7.14
N TYR A 291 10.54 14.37 -7.84
CA TYR A 291 9.68 15.41 -7.32
C TYR A 291 8.24 15.00 -7.51
N ARG A 292 7.40 15.19 -6.48
CA ARG A 292 5.95 15.01 -6.55
C ARG A 292 5.24 16.21 -5.95
N TYR A 293 4.31 16.77 -6.71
CA TYR A 293 3.26 17.65 -6.25
C TYR A 293 1.98 16.84 -6.05
N TYR A 294 1.29 17.06 -4.95
CA TYR A 294 0.00 16.47 -4.63
C TYR A 294 -0.99 17.58 -4.31
N HIS A 295 -2.21 17.44 -4.80
CA HIS A 295 -3.33 18.30 -4.45
C HIS A 295 -4.61 17.48 -4.39
N ASP A 296 -5.55 17.85 -3.49
CA ASP A 296 -6.88 17.26 -3.42
C ASP A 296 -7.96 18.31 -3.11
N ASP A 297 -9.22 17.91 -3.28
CA ASP A 297 -10.39 18.76 -3.07
C ASP A 297 -10.74 18.98 -1.57
N TRP A 298 -9.99 18.36 -0.65
CA TRP A 298 -10.04 18.69 0.78
C TRP A 298 -9.09 19.83 1.17
N GLY A 299 -8.42 20.47 0.19
CA GLY A 299 -7.50 21.59 0.39
C GLY A 299 -6.06 21.20 0.71
N LEU A 300 -5.73 19.89 0.80
CA LEU A 300 -4.37 19.47 1.03
C LEU A 300 -3.52 19.64 -0.23
N SER A 301 -2.40 20.33 -0.08
CA SER A 301 -1.33 20.41 -1.08
C SER A 301 -0.02 19.96 -0.46
N ALA A 302 0.75 19.12 -1.17
CA ALA A 302 2.00 18.61 -0.65
C ALA A 302 3.11 18.56 -1.71
N HIS A 303 4.34 18.67 -1.25
CA HIS A 303 5.54 18.55 -2.06
C HIS A 303 6.45 17.47 -1.48
N THR A 304 6.93 16.57 -2.33
CA THR A 304 7.93 15.57 -1.98
C THR A 304 9.13 15.75 -2.91
N VAL A 305 10.32 15.79 -2.34
CA VAL A 305 11.59 15.75 -3.07
C VAL A 305 12.39 14.56 -2.55
N ASP A 306 12.76 13.63 -3.43
CA ASP A 306 13.63 12.52 -3.13
C ASP A 306 14.94 12.64 -3.92
N LEU A 307 16.05 12.42 -3.26
CA LEU A 307 17.38 12.32 -3.85
C LEU A 307 18.02 11.01 -3.39
N GLU A 308 18.48 10.20 -4.34
CA GLU A 308 19.20 8.96 -4.10
C GLU A 308 20.46 8.94 -4.93
N THR A 309 21.53 8.43 -4.37
CA THR A 309 22.80 8.29 -5.09
C THR A 309 23.36 6.88 -4.94
N PRO A 310 22.89 5.90 -5.72
CA PRO A 310 23.51 4.57 -5.76
C PRO A 310 24.99 4.68 -6.18
N ILE A 311 25.89 4.18 -5.34
CA ILE A 311 27.34 4.14 -5.55
C ILE A 311 27.79 2.68 -5.55
N LYS A 312 28.21 2.19 -6.70
CA LYS A 312 28.77 0.85 -6.84
C LYS A 312 30.25 0.86 -6.46
N ILE A 313 30.56 0.34 -5.28
CA ILE A 313 31.95 0.27 -4.78
C ILE A 313 32.72 -0.85 -5.50
N ASN A 314 32.11 -2.03 -5.62
CA ASN A 314 32.62 -3.17 -6.34
C ASN A 314 31.46 -4.03 -6.88
N PRO A 315 31.71 -5.15 -7.62
CA PRO A 315 30.63 -5.99 -8.15
C PRO A 315 29.66 -6.57 -7.12
N PHE A 316 30.07 -6.66 -5.84
CA PHE A 316 29.31 -7.28 -4.76
C PHE A 316 28.78 -6.29 -3.73
N LEU A 317 29.22 -5.03 -3.76
CA LEU A 317 28.87 -4.02 -2.78
C LEU A 317 28.47 -2.71 -3.45
N SER A 318 27.27 -2.23 -3.10
CA SER A 318 26.82 -0.88 -3.42
C SER A 318 26.30 -0.20 -2.15
N VAL A 319 26.42 1.10 -2.08
CA VAL A 319 25.87 1.93 -1.02
C VAL A 319 25.00 3.00 -1.66
N THR A 320 23.79 3.18 -1.13
CA THR A 320 22.81 4.13 -1.65
C THR A 320 22.39 5.11 -0.58
N PRO A 321 23.13 6.22 -0.38
CA PRO A 321 22.62 7.32 0.44
C PRO A 321 21.37 7.91 -0.20
N PHE A 322 20.42 8.28 0.65
CA PHE A 322 19.18 8.91 0.21
C PHE A 322 18.74 10.00 1.17
N TYR A 323 17.98 10.96 0.63
CA TYR A 323 17.35 12.05 1.35
C TYR A 323 15.97 12.31 0.77
N ARG A 324 14.96 12.42 1.65
CA ARG A 324 13.61 12.85 1.30
C ARG A 324 13.20 14.05 2.14
N TYR A 325 12.77 15.08 1.47
CA TYR A 325 12.04 16.21 2.06
C TYR A 325 10.57 16.12 1.69
N TYR A 326 9.71 16.30 2.68
CA TYR A 326 8.28 16.34 2.52
C TYR A 326 7.69 17.53 3.25
N THR A 327 6.70 18.21 2.64
CA THR A 327 5.91 19.26 3.29
C THR A 327 4.49 19.22 2.76
N GLN A 328 3.51 19.50 3.64
CA GLN A 328 2.10 19.61 3.28
C GLN A 328 1.40 20.78 3.98
N SER A 329 0.32 21.30 3.35
CA SER A 329 -0.68 22.12 4.03
C SER A 329 -1.58 21.23 4.90
N ALA A 330 -2.37 21.83 5.79
CA ALA A 330 -3.49 21.14 6.38
C ALA A 330 -4.63 21.00 5.37
N ILE A 331 -5.56 20.05 5.59
CA ILE A 331 -6.87 20.07 4.93
C ILE A 331 -7.75 21.16 5.55
N ASP A 332 -8.81 21.56 4.82
CA ASP A 332 -9.73 22.62 5.26
C ASP A 332 -10.51 22.27 6.53
N PHE A 333 -10.66 20.97 6.83
CA PHE A 333 -11.42 20.44 7.96
C PHE A 333 -10.56 20.10 9.18
N PHE A 334 -9.27 20.42 9.17
CA PHE A 334 -8.37 20.13 10.29
C PHE A 334 -8.46 21.18 11.38
N GLY A 335 -8.63 20.74 12.63
CA GLY A 335 -8.48 21.55 13.82
C GLY A 335 -7.81 20.77 14.95
N GLY A 336 -6.95 21.43 15.70
CA GLY A 336 -6.32 20.86 16.89
C GLY A 336 -7.31 20.66 18.05
N TYR A 337 -6.78 20.24 19.19
CA TYR A 337 -7.56 20.02 20.40
C TYR A 337 -8.42 21.24 20.79
N LYS A 338 -9.77 21.04 20.89
CA LYS A 338 -10.75 22.07 21.26
C LYS A 338 -10.80 23.29 20.32
N VAL A 339 -10.38 23.18 19.08
CA VAL A 339 -10.51 24.25 18.08
C VAL A 339 -11.88 24.18 17.41
N HIS A 340 -12.40 22.99 17.14
CA HIS A 340 -13.69 22.80 16.50
C HIS A 340 -14.87 23.27 17.35
N THR A 341 -15.92 23.75 16.69
CA THR A 341 -17.16 24.23 17.27
C THR A 341 -18.35 23.46 16.71
N ALA A 342 -19.52 23.58 17.36
CA ALA A 342 -20.75 22.94 16.88
C ALA A 342 -21.23 23.46 15.50
N ALA A 343 -20.66 24.53 14.98
CA ALA A 343 -20.97 25.08 13.66
C ALA A 343 -20.24 24.35 12.52
N ASP A 344 -19.17 23.60 12.83
CA ASP A 344 -18.36 22.92 11.84
C ASP A 344 -19.09 21.66 11.34
N GLN A 345 -19.43 21.62 10.07
CA GLN A 345 -20.07 20.46 9.44
C GLN A 345 -19.08 19.29 9.29
N TYR A 346 -17.85 19.59 8.82
CA TYR A 346 -16.77 18.62 8.68
C TYR A 346 -15.64 18.98 9.62
N TYR A 347 -15.05 17.99 10.24
CA TYR A 347 -14.02 18.20 11.26
C TYR A 347 -13.17 16.96 11.48
N THR A 348 -11.89 17.16 11.72
CA THR A 348 -10.93 16.14 12.16
C THR A 348 -9.82 16.76 13.01
N SER A 349 -9.28 16.00 13.95
CA SER A 349 -8.04 16.30 14.66
C SER A 349 -6.92 15.32 14.28
N ASN A 350 -7.03 14.67 13.12
CA ASN A 350 -5.99 13.77 12.62
C ASN A 350 -4.79 14.58 12.15
N TYR A 351 -3.68 14.51 12.88
CA TYR A 351 -2.46 15.25 12.58
C TYR A 351 -1.77 14.81 11.30
N ASP A 352 -2.07 13.62 10.76
CA ASP A 352 -1.61 13.21 9.42
C ASP A 352 -2.19 14.12 8.32
N LEU A 353 -3.33 14.77 8.61
CA LEU A 353 -3.99 15.73 7.72
C LEU A 353 -3.67 17.19 8.08
N SER A 354 -2.79 17.42 9.05
CA SER A 354 -2.34 18.74 9.48
C SER A 354 -1.24 19.31 8.56
N LYS A 355 -0.86 20.55 8.82
CA LYS A 355 0.32 21.14 8.19
C LYS A 355 1.59 20.70 8.91
N PHE A 356 2.51 20.07 8.19
CA PHE A 356 3.83 19.72 8.70
C PHE A 356 4.87 19.57 7.60
N SER A 357 6.11 19.42 8.00
CA SER A 357 7.22 19.03 7.14
C SER A 357 8.06 17.94 7.79
N SER A 358 8.69 17.11 6.98
CA SER A 358 9.57 16.05 7.48
C SER A 358 10.83 15.91 6.63
N ASN A 359 11.89 15.45 7.26
CA ASN A 359 13.15 15.10 6.64
C ASN A 359 13.45 13.64 6.96
N PHE A 360 13.74 12.86 5.92
CA PHE A 360 14.08 11.46 6.07
C PHE A 360 15.37 11.18 5.31
N TYR A 361 16.35 10.58 5.94
CA TYR A 361 17.65 10.29 5.32
C TYR A 361 18.19 8.96 5.85
N GLY A 362 19.02 8.33 5.04
CA GLY A 362 19.62 7.06 5.37
C GLY A 362 20.55 6.59 4.28
N ALA A 363 21.00 5.35 4.42
CA ALA A 363 21.79 4.64 3.43
C ALA A 363 21.33 3.18 3.33
N GLY A 364 21.19 2.69 2.11
CA GLY A 364 20.87 1.30 1.80
C GLY A 364 22.08 0.57 1.21
#